data_d1059e446702b9a4e22c7fca401383f0
#
_entry.id   d1059e446702b9a4e22c7fca401383f0
#
_cell.length_a   1.000
_cell.length_b   1.000
_cell.length_c   1.000
_cell.angle_alpha   90.00
_cell.angle_beta   90.00
_cell.angle_gamma   90.00
#
_symmetry.space_group_name_H-M   'P 1'
#
loop_
_entity.id
_entity.type
_entity.pdbx_description
1 polymer ?
#
loop_
_entity_poly.entity_id
_entity_poly.type
_entity_poly.pdbx_seq_one_letter_code
_entity_poly.pdbx_strand_id
1 'polypeptide(L)'
;MIDQETFEEICHEEKLKLWTDCDEAIVGIATKRDSYNQQVVVYDRDKLVKNFMNKDGMTFDEAEEWVSFNIEGAYIGETTPLILERIDNEQPD
;
A
#
# COMPACT_ATOMS: atom_id res chain seq x y z
N MET A 1 17.99 0.88 -0.99
CA MET A 1 16.93 0.61 0.01
C MET A 1 16.99 1.67 1.09
N ILE A 2 15.84 2.20 1.48
CA ILE A 2 15.77 3.20 2.56
C ILE A 2 15.43 2.50 3.87
N ASP A 3 15.89 3.08 4.98
CA ASP A 3 15.53 2.54 6.28
C ASP A 3 14.21 3.15 6.78
N GLN A 4 13.72 2.66 7.90
CA GLN A 4 12.44 3.10 8.44
C GLN A 4 12.45 4.58 8.81
N GLU A 5 13.54 5.06 9.35
CA GLU A 5 13.65 6.47 9.75
C GLU A 5 13.58 7.39 8.54
N THR A 6 14.31 7.06 7.46
CA THR A 6 14.28 7.84 6.24
C THR A 6 12.89 7.81 5.62
N PHE A 7 12.24 6.63 5.65
CA PHE A 7 10.88 6.49 5.14
C PHE A 7 9.92 7.44 5.87
N GLU A 8 10.00 7.48 7.20
CA GLU A 8 9.14 8.34 7.99
C GLU A 8 9.39 9.82 7.70
N GLU A 9 10.65 10.20 7.53
CA GLU A 9 11.00 11.56 7.17
C GLU A 9 10.41 11.98 5.83
N ILE A 10 10.52 11.10 4.83
CA ILE A 10 9.96 11.39 3.52
C ILE A 10 8.45 11.54 3.58
N CYS A 11 7.79 10.64 4.29
CA CYS A 11 6.34 10.72 4.44
C CYS A 11 5.91 12.03 5.08
N HIS A 12 6.63 12.47 6.09
CA HIS A 12 6.33 13.70 6.80
C HIS A 12 6.58 14.92 5.92
N GLU A 13 7.74 15.01 5.30
CA GLU A 13 8.13 16.16 4.50
C GLU A 13 7.28 16.31 3.24
N GLU A 14 6.99 15.20 2.58
CA GLU A 14 6.20 15.22 1.35
C GLU A 14 4.71 15.10 1.61
N LYS A 15 4.32 14.97 2.88
CA LYS A 15 2.92 14.83 3.29
C LYS A 15 2.22 13.69 2.54
N LEU A 16 2.87 12.55 2.51
CA LEU A 16 2.32 11.38 1.82
C LEU A 16 1.13 10.82 2.59
N LYS A 17 0.18 10.27 1.84
CA LYS A 17 -1.02 9.68 2.45
C LYS A 17 -0.74 8.26 2.89
N LEU A 18 -1.27 7.91 4.05
CA LEU A 18 -1.14 6.58 4.63
C LEU A 18 -2.50 6.11 5.10
N TRP A 19 -2.75 4.80 5.00
CA TRP A 19 -3.96 4.23 5.60
C TRP A 19 -3.66 3.84 7.04
N THR A 20 -4.60 4.14 7.92
CA THR A 20 -4.46 3.86 9.35
C THR A 20 -4.38 2.35 9.59
N ASP A 21 -3.45 1.95 10.46
CA ASP A 21 -3.28 0.56 10.88
C ASP A 21 -2.95 -0.43 9.77
N CYS A 22 -2.37 0.07 8.68
CA CYS A 22 -1.95 -0.79 7.56
C CYS A 22 -0.45 -0.74 7.33
N ASP A 23 0.31 -0.30 8.32
CA ASP A 23 1.75 -0.11 8.18
C ASP A 23 2.49 -1.39 7.78
N GLU A 24 2.03 -2.53 8.26
CA GLU A 24 2.68 -3.80 7.95
C GLU A 24 2.60 -4.18 6.48
N ALA A 25 1.67 -3.57 5.75
CA ALA A 25 1.50 -3.84 4.33
C ALA A 25 2.32 -2.91 3.44
N ILE A 26 3.02 -1.94 4.01
CA ILE A 26 3.82 -0.99 3.24
C ILE A 26 5.07 -1.69 2.71
N VAL A 27 5.32 -1.55 1.41
CA VAL A 27 6.53 -2.10 0.80
C VAL A 27 7.53 -1.04 0.39
N GLY A 28 7.12 0.21 0.31
CA GLY A 28 8.07 1.27 -0.03
C GLY A 28 7.41 2.50 -0.60
N ILE A 29 8.22 3.27 -1.30
CA ILE A 29 7.80 4.51 -1.93
C ILE A 29 8.07 4.41 -3.42
N ALA A 30 7.12 4.87 -4.23
CA ALA A 30 7.30 4.95 -5.67
C ALA A 30 7.24 6.42 -6.10
N THR A 31 7.98 6.75 -7.15
CA THR A 31 7.93 8.08 -7.75
C THR A 31 7.15 7.98 -9.04
N LYS A 32 6.06 8.72 -9.14
CA LYS A 32 5.30 8.79 -10.38
C LYS A 32 6.03 9.71 -11.33
N ARG A 33 6.26 9.25 -12.54
CA ARG A 33 6.99 10.03 -13.55
C ARG A 33 6.03 10.90 -14.35
N ASP A 34 5.20 11.62 -13.65
CA ASP A 34 4.32 12.59 -14.27
C ASP A 34 4.98 13.99 -14.19
N SER A 35 4.21 15.02 -14.49
CA SER A 35 4.72 16.41 -14.53
C SER A 35 5.30 16.85 -13.19
N TYR A 36 4.92 16.22 -12.10
CA TYR A 36 5.31 16.65 -10.76
C TYR A 36 6.29 15.72 -10.08
N ASN A 37 6.60 14.58 -10.68
CA ASN A 37 7.44 13.56 -10.04
C ASN A 37 6.97 13.26 -8.62
N GLN A 38 5.68 13.07 -8.45
CA GLN A 38 5.06 12.88 -7.16
C GLN A 38 5.45 11.55 -6.54
N GLN A 39 5.87 11.57 -5.28
CA GLN A 39 6.14 10.34 -4.52
C GLN A 39 4.87 9.87 -3.84
N VAL A 40 4.69 8.55 -3.78
CA VAL A 40 3.54 7.94 -3.11
C VAL A 40 3.99 6.68 -2.39
N VAL A 41 3.25 6.31 -1.35
CA VAL A 41 3.51 5.08 -0.61
C VAL A 41 2.92 3.91 -1.41
N VAL A 42 3.61 2.77 -1.37
CA VAL A 42 3.15 1.55 -2.05
C VAL A 42 2.81 0.50 -1.01
N TYR A 43 1.62 -0.06 -1.12
CA TYR A 43 1.14 -1.13 -0.25
C TYR A 43 1.07 -2.44 -1.03
N ASP A 44 1.41 -3.53 -0.36
CA ASP A 44 1.28 -4.87 -0.92
C ASP A 44 -0.15 -5.35 -0.71
N ARG A 45 -0.86 -5.69 -1.78
CA ARG A 45 -2.26 -6.08 -1.70
C ARG A 45 -2.48 -7.31 -0.84
N ASP A 46 -1.64 -8.32 -1.01
CA ASP A 46 -1.79 -9.54 -0.21
C ASP A 46 -1.60 -9.29 1.28
N LYS A 47 -0.67 -8.41 1.61
CA LYS A 47 -0.45 -8.05 3.01
C LYS A 47 -1.60 -7.22 3.56
N LEU A 48 -2.22 -6.38 2.73
CA LEU A 48 -3.42 -5.66 3.14
C LEU A 48 -4.55 -6.62 3.48
N VAL A 49 -4.78 -7.61 2.61
CA VAL A 49 -5.81 -8.61 2.83
C VAL A 49 -5.55 -9.34 4.15
N LYS A 50 -4.33 -9.81 4.36
CA LYS A 50 -3.97 -10.50 5.60
C LYS A 50 -4.12 -9.61 6.82
N ASN A 51 -3.82 -8.33 6.66
CA ASN A 51 -3.95 -7.36 7.74
C ASN A 51 -5.39 -7.28 8.24
N PHE A 52 -6.34 -7.18 7.32
CA PHE A 52 -7.75 -7.11 7.69
C PHE A 52 -8.27 -8.44 8.23
N MET A 53 -7.76 -9.56 7.73
CA MET A 53 -8.10 -10.86 8.30
C MET A 53 -7.67 -10.97 9.76
N ASN A 54 -6.45 -10.52 10.04
CA ASN A 54 -5.88 -10.65 11.38
C ASN A 54 -6.41 -9.63 12.37
N LYS A 55 -6.58 -8.40 11.95
CA LYS A 55 -7.00 -7.33 12.87
C LYS A 55 -8.49 -7.24 13.05
N ASP A 56 -9.24 -7.45 11.97
CA ASP A 56 -10.69 -7.28 12.00
C ASP A 56 -11.44 -8.60 11.98
N GLY A 57 -10.73 -9.72 12.00
CA GLY A 57 -11.37 -11.02 12.00
C GLY A 57 -12.13 -11.38 10.74
N MET A 58 -11.79 -10.75 9.63
CA MET A 58 -12.45 -11.03 8.37
C MET A 58 -11.99 -12.36 7.78
N THR A 59 -12.89 -13.02 7.06
CA THR A 59 -12.49 -14.15 6.23
C THR A 59 -11.68 -13.61 5.05
N PHE A 60 -11.02 -14.52 4.34
CA PHE A 60 -10.26 -14.11 3.14
C PHE A 60 -11.15 -13.38 2.15
N ASP A 61 -12.33 -13.93 1.85
CA ASP A 61 -13.24 -13.32 0.89
C ASP A 61 -13.72 -11.95 1.34
N GLU A 62 -14.02 -11.80 2.62
CA GLU A 62 -14.43 -10.52 3.17
C GLU A 62 -13.32 -9.48 3.08
N ALA A 63 -12.10 -9.89 3.41
CA ALA A 63 -10.96 -8.99 3.37
C ALA A 63 -10.63 -8.57 1.93
N GLU A 64 -10.71 -9.50 1.00
CA GLU A 64 -10.49 -9.20 -0.42
C GLU A 64 -11.49 -8.17 -0.92
N GLU A 65 -12.74 -8.36 -0.59
CA GLU A 65 -13.80 -7.45 -0.97
C GLU A 65 -13.61 -6.08 -0.36
N TRP A 66 -13.24 -6.05 0.93
CA TRP A 66 -12.98 -4.80 1.63
C TRP A 66 -11.86 -4.02 0.97
N VAL A 67 -10.75 -4.69 0.65
CA VAL A 67 -9.61 -4.04 0.01
C VAL A 67 -10.01 -3.49 -1.36
N SER A 68 -10.77 -4.27 -2.13
CA SER A 68 -11.19 -3.85 -3.47
C SER A 68 -12.08 -2.60 -3.42
N PHE A 69 -13.03 -2.55 -2.51
CA PHE A 69 -13.98 -1.45 -2.48
C PHE A 69 -13.49 -0.23 -1.69
N ASN A 70 -12.76 -0.46 -0.62
CA ASN A 70 -12.41 0.63 0.29
C ASN A 70 -10.99 1.12 0.16
N ILE A 71 -10.11 0.34 -0.43
CA ILE A 71 -8.71 0.70 -0.60
C ILE A 71 -8.39 0.95 -2.07
N GLU A 72 -8.58 -0.05 -2.91
CA GLU A 72 -8.24 0.09 -4.33
C GLU A 72 -9.13 1.08 -5.06
N GLY A 73 -10.38 1.18 -4.65
CA GLY A 73 -11.31 2.12 -5.25
C GLY A 73 -11.23 3.53 -4.71
N ALA A 74 -10.41 3.76 -3.69
CA ALA A 74 -10.35 5.06 -3.04
C ALA A 74 -9.40 6.01 -3.77
N TYR A 75 -9.82 7.26 -3.90
CA TYR A 75 -8.95 8.30 -4.41
C TYR A 75 -8.94 9.41 -3.37
N ILE A 76 -7.77 9.70 -2.81
CA ILE A 76 -7.63 10.71 -1.76
C ILE A 76 -6.65 11.82 -2.14
N GLY A 77 -6.55 12.08 -3.44
CA GLY A 77 -5.68 13.14 -3.94
C GLY A 77 -4.52 12.59 -4.76
N GLU A 78 -3.61 13.47 -5.15
CA GLU A 78 -2.50 13.09 -6.00
C GLU A 78 -1.49 12.17 -5.31
N THR A 79 -1.48 12.16 -3.98
CA THR A 79 -0.60 11.29 -3.22
C THR A 79 -1.31 10.03 -2.73
N THR A 80 -2.42 9.67 -3.38
CA THR A 80 -3.09 8.41 -3.08
C THR A 80 -2.10 7.26 -3.23
N PRO A 81 -1.96 6.40 -2.21
CA PRO A 81 -1.02 5.29 -2.29
C PRO A 81 -1.34 4.33 -3.44
N LEU A 82 -0.31 3.69 -3.94
CA LEU A 82 -0.45 2.67 -4.97
C LEU A 82 -0.56 1.31 -4.32
N ILE A 83 -1.28 0.43 -4.99
CA ILE A 83 -1.46 -0.95 -4.52
C ILE A 83 -0.69 -1.86 -5.47
N LEU A 84 0.20 -2.66 -4.91
CA LEU A 84 1.03 -3.57 -5.68
C LEU A 84 0.46 -4.98 -5.57
N GLU A 85 0.18 -5.58 -6.72
CA GLU A 85 -0.17 -6.99 -6.80
C GLU A 85 1.06 -7.70 -7.33
N ARG A 86 1.60 -8.61 -6.53
CA ARG A 86 2.82 -9.31 -6.94
C ARG A 86 2.49 -10.44 -7.89
N ILE A 87 3.41 -10.66 -8.81
CA ILE A 87 3.32 -11.80 -9.71
C ILE A 87 3.82 -13.03 -8.96
N ASP A 88 3.06 -14.11 -9.07
CA ASP A 88 3.49 -15.37 -8.49
C ASP A 88 4.62 -15.95 -9.35
N ASN A 89 5.82 -15.94 -8.80
CA ASN A 89 7.00 -16.41 -9.50
C ASN A 89 7.42 -17.82 -9.13
N GLU A 90 6.56 -18.52 -8.43
CA GLU A 90 6.85 -19.90 -8.04
C GLU A 90 6.58 -20.87 -9.16
N GLN A 91 6.81 -20.45 -10.35
CA GLN A 91 6.59 -21.30 -11.51
C GLN A 91 7.73 -22.27 -11.63
N PRO A 92 7.46 -23.55 -11.58
CA PRO A 92 8.50 -24.50 -11.90
C PRO A 92 8.69 -24.41 -13.38
N ASP A 93 9.77 -24.02 -13.77
CA ASP A 93 9.97 -23.92 -15.21
C ASP A 93 10.61 -25.07 -15.80
#